data_340c1ab504c32360bb74a6ebaf5f4dfc
#
_entry.id   340c1ab504c32360bb74a6ebaf5f4dfc
#
_cell.length_a   1.000
_cell.length_b   1.000
_cell.length_c   1.000
_cell.angle_alpha   90.00
_cell.angle_beta   90.00
_cell.angle_gamma   90.00
#
_symmetry.space_group_name_H-M   'P 1'
#
loop_
_entity.id
_entity.type
_entity.pdbx_description
1 polymer ?
#
loop_
_entity_poly.entity_id
_entity_poly.type
_entity_poly.pdbx_seq_one_letter_code
_entity_poly.pdbx_strand_id
1 'polypeptide(L)'
;MVINTIQNKVSPQVAMQNRQQHLQEVQAFLQKHFSSRYWKFTLPLKGSGNETYFAHSDEHTYFVKLGAQTTKYQAIASIGLTPQVLAAGSLTDGTSIIVQPYITGKNPSRRDYHAHLEQFATAISKVHHSVEVKRVLPKASSNFYSTAGLESLVHIQQKWEYYKSRVPSVAGFVDESLDYLRQQIIGFQGTGLVASHNDICNANWLISTDGQLYLIDLESMSLDDPAVDIGATLWWYYPPELREKFLIMAGYINDTAFERRMRVRMAMHCLNIILPREQSFDEFDSDSFDESLTDFRAIFAGKENPEGYDD
;
A
#
# COMPACT_ATOMS: atom_id res chain seq x y z
N MET A 1 -2.67 -29.14 5.67
CA MET A 1 -3.70 -29.36 4.65
C MET A 1 -3.67 -28.14 3.75
N VAL A 2 -2.95 -28.20 2.64
CA VAL A 2 -2.73 -27.07 1.73
C VAL A 2 -3.96 -26.97 0.84
N ILE A 3 -4.77 -25.93 1.05
CA ILE A 3 -5.87 -25.63 0.13
C ILE A 3 -5.24 -24.88 -1.05
N ASN A 4 -4.97 -25.62 -2.12
CA ASN A 4 -4.68 -25.06 -3.44
C ASN A 4 -5.95 -24.37 -3.94
N THR A 5 -6.10 -23.09 -3.71
CA THR A 5 -7.09 -22.27 -4.40
C THR A 5 -6.51 -21.95 -5.76
N ILE A 6 -6.73 -22.82 -6.72
CA ILE A 6 -6.57 -22.51 -8.14
C ILE A 6 -7.62 -21.44 -8.42
N GLN A 7 -7.23 -20.19 -8.45
CA GLN A 7 -8.06 -19.13 -9.00
C GLN A 7 -8.20 -19.44 -10.51
N ASN A 8 -9.36 -19.96 -10.90
CA ASN A 8 -9.74 -20.09 -12.30
C ASN A 8 -9.69 -18.69 -12.93
N LYS A 9 -8.74 -18.45 -13.84
CA LYS A 9 -8.72 -17.24 -14.67
C LYS A 9 -10.09 -17.11 -15.32
N VAL A 10 -10.87 -16.16 -14.89
CA VAL A 10 -12.16 -15.80 -15.50
C VAL A 10 -11.88 -15.39 -16.94
N SER A 11 -12.60 -15.92 -17.92
CA SER A 11 -12.36 -15.53 -19.32
C SER A 11 -12.58 -14.03 -19.51
N PRO A 12 -11.85 -13.36 -20.43
CA PRO A 12 -12.00 -11.92 -20.66
C PRO A 12 -13.45 -11.49 -20.93
N GLN A 13 -14.24 -12.35 -21.54
CA GLN A 13 -15.68 -12.12 -21.80
C GLN A 13 -16.50 -12.11 -20.51
N VAL A 14 -16.25 -13.04 -19.59
CA VAL A 14 -16.93 -13.10 -18.28
C VAL A 14 -16.52 -11.92 -17.40
N ALA A 15 -15.24 -11.56 -17.40
CA ALA A 15 -14.75 -10.36 -16.69
C ALA A 15 -15.41 -9.08 -17.21
N MET A 16 -15.57 -8.94 -18.52
CA MET A 16 -16.25 -7.81 -19.15
C MET A 16 -17.74 -7.78 -18.82
N GLN A 17 -18.42 -8.92 -18.80
CA GLN A 17 -19.83 -9.02 -18.41
C GLN A 17 -20.04 -8.66 -16.94
N ASN A 18 -19.20 -9.18 -16.04
CA ASN A 18 -19.27 -8.84 -14.61
C ASN A 18 -19.09 -7.35 -14.40
N ARG A 19 -18.12 -6.74 -15.08
CA ARG A 19 -17.88 -5.30 -14.98
C ARG A 19 -19.06 -4.47 -15.48
N GLN A 20 -19.72 -4.90 -16.55
CA GLN A 20 -20.91 -4.21 -17.06
C GLN A 20 -22.09 -4.32 -16.09
N GLN A 21 -22.28 -5.49 -15.47
CA GLN A 21 -23.27 -5.69 -14.41
C GLN A 21 -22.97 -4.80 -13.20
N HIS A 22 -21.72 -4.81 -12.69
CA HIS A 22 -21.31 -3.95 -11.59
C HIS A 22 -21.59 -2.47 -11.88
N LEU A 23 -21.31 -2.00 -13.09
CA LEU A 23 -21.56 -0.61 -13.47
C LEU A 23 -23.06 -0.24 -13.41
N GLN A 24 -23.95 -1.14 -13.81
CA GLN A 24 -25.40 -0.95 -13.71
C GLN A 24 -25.84 -0.87 -12.23
N GLU A 25 -25.32 -1.75 -11.40
CA GLU A 25 -25.62 -1.77 -9.96
C GLU A 25 -25.05 -0.55 -9.24
N VAL A 26 -23.85 -0.09 -9.60
CA VAL A 26 -23.24 1.15 -9.11
C VAL A 26 -24.14 2.34 -9.48
N GLN A 27 -24.63 2.40 -10.72
CA GLN A 27 -25.55 3.46 -11.13
C GLN A 27 -26.82 3.46 -10.29
N ALA A 28 -27.45 2.30 -10.08
CA ALA A 28 -28.64 2.17 -9.25
C ALA A 28 -28.38 2.56 -7.78
N PHE A 29 -27.20 2.16 -7.25
CA PHE A 29 -26.77 2.54 -5.91
C PHE A 29 -26.64 4.06 -5.77
N LEU A 30 -25.99 4.72 -6.72
CA LEU A 30 -25.83 6.18 -6.71
C LEU A 30 -27.16 6.90 -6.82
N GLN A 31 -28.09 6.45 -7.69
CA GLN A 31 -29.44 6.99 -7.82
C GLN A 31 -30.26 6.88 -6.53
N LYS A 32 -30.02 5.82 -5.75
CA LYS A 32 -30.68 5.62 -4.46
C LYS A 32 -30.18 6.57 -3.37
N HIS A 33 -28.89 6.88 -3.38
CA HIS A 33 -28.23 7.63 -2.29
C HIS A 33 -28.02 9.11 -2.58
N PHE A 34 -28.09 9.52 -3.86
CA PHE A 34 -27.83 10.89 -4.29
C PHE A 34 -28.94 11.38 -5.23
N SER A 35 -29.19 12.67 -5.24
CA SER A 35 -30.30 13.30 -5.96
C SER A 35 -30.21 13.21 -7.49
N SER A 36 -29.02 13.02 -8.04
CA SER A 36 -28.80 12.96 -9.49
C SER A 36 -29.34 11.67 -10.09
N ARG A 37 -30.05 11.81 -11.23
CA ARG A 37 -30.61 10.64 -11.97
C ARG A 37 -29.66 10.08 -13.00
N TYR A 38 -28.69 10.87 -13.47
CA TYR A 38 -27.78 10.49 -14.54
C TYR A 38 -26.33 10.57 -14.05
N TRP A 39 -25.58 9.51 -14.33
CA TRP A 39 -24.17 9.40 -13.96
C TRP A 39 -23.34 8.96 -15.18
N LYS A 40 -22.30 9.72 -15.47
CA LYS A 40 -21.27 9.34 -16.42
C LYS A 40 -20.08 8.75 -15.67
N PHE A 41 -19.60 7.60 -16.10
CA PHE A 41 -18.48 6.93 -15.44
C PHE A 41 -17.21 7.06 -16.26
N THR A 42 -16.10 7.35 -15.58
CA THR A 42 -14.75 7.26 -16.12
C THR A 42 -13.89 6.41 -15.20
N LEU A 43 -12.81 5.87 -15.75
CA LEU A 43 -11.87 5.04 -15.02
C LEU A 43 -10.65 5.84 -14.63
N PRO A 44 -9.99 5.53 -13.51
CA PRO A 44 -8.65 6.02 -13.23
C PRO A 44 -7.68 5.64 -14.35
N LEU A 45 -6.74 6.52 -14.65
CA LEU A 45 -5.71 6.28 -15.68
C LEU A 45 -4.74 5.15 -15.29
N LYS A 46 -4.58 4.91 -14.00
CA LYS A 46 -3.72 3.87 -13.42
C LYS A 46 -4.44 3.20 -12.24
N GLY A 47 -4.18 1.95 -12.02
CA GLY A 47 -4.68 1.16 -10.89
C GLY A 47 -4.99 -0.27 -11.31
N SER A 48 -4.40 -1.25 -10.65
CA SER A 48 -4.72 -2.67 -10.76
C SER A 48 -5.27 -3.12 -9.41
N GLY A 49 -6.35 -3.85 -9.40
CA GLY A 49 -6.94 -4.38 -8.18
C GLY A 49 -8.45 -4.20 -8.16
N ASN A 50 -8.96 -3.55 -7.14
CA ASN A 50 -10.40 -3.33 -6.99
C ASN A 50 -10.97 -2.43 -8.09
N GLU A 51 -12.16 -2.74 -8.57
CA GLU A 51 -12.85 -1.88 -9.54
C GLU A 51 -13.09 -0.49 -8.95
N THR A 52 -12.65 0.53 -9.68
CA THR A 52 -12.74 1.93 -9.26
C THR A 52 -13.32 2.76 -10.39
N TYR A 53 -14.20 3.69 -10.04
CA TYR A 53 -14.87 4.58 -10.98
C TYR A 53 -14.85 6.04 -10.47
N PHE A 54 -14.77 6.99 -11.39
CA PHE A 54 -15.22 8.35 -11.15
C PHE A 54 -16.63 8.50 -11.70
N ALA A 55 -17.59 8.81 -10.84
CA ALA A 55 -18.98 8.99 -11.18
C ALA A 55 -19.29 10.51 -11.25
N HIS A 56 -19.61 10.99 -12.44
CA HIS A 56 -19.88 12.40 -12.71
C HIS A 56 -21.37 12.63 -12.91
N SER A 57 -21.89 13.62 -12.22
CA SER A 57 -23.20 14.22 -12.48
C SER A 57 -23.03 15.70 -12.89
N ASP A 58 -24.13 16.41 -13.14
CA ASP A 58 -24.08 17.84 -13.47
C ASP A 58 -23.54 18.69 -12.31
N GLU A 59 -23.72 18.24 -11.05
CA GLU A 59 -23.38 19.01 -9.85
C GLU A 59 -22.15 18.46 -9.11
N HIS A 60 -21.90 17.14 -9.18
CA HIS A 60 -20.91 16.47 -8.34
C HIS A 60 -20.11 15.42 -9.08
N THR A 61 -18.89 15.22 -8.63
CA THR A 61 -18.07 14.06 -8.99
C THR A 61 -17.75 13.25 -7.73
N TYR A 62 -17.96 11.95 -7.81
CA TYR A 62 -17.64 11.02 -6.73
C TYR A 62 -16.60 10.00 -7.16
N PHE A 63 -15.81 9.58 -6.18
CA PHE A 63 -14.95 8.40 -6.27
C PHE A 63 -15.75 7.21 -5.74
N VAL A 64 -15.85 6.15 -6.55
CA VAL A 64 -16.54 4.91 -6.22
C VAL A 64 -15.55 3.76 -6.30
N LYS A 65 -15.44 2.99 -5.22
CA LYS A 65 -14.54 1.82 -5.14
C LYS A 65 -15.33 0.58 -4.73
N LEU A 66 -15.16 -0.50 -5.50
CA LEU A 66 -15.73 -1.81 -5.22
C LEU A 66 -14.72 -2.71 -4.52
N GLY A 67 -15.20 -3.66 -3.72
CA GLY A 67 -14.35 -4.63 -3.00
C GLY A 67 -13.59 -4.05 -1.81
N ALA A 68 -13.74 -2.76 -1.51
CA ALA A 68 -13.05 -2.11 -0.41
C ALA A 68 -13.63 -2.47 0.96
N GLN A 69 -12.78 -2.57 1.97
CA GLN A 69 -13.22 -2.75 3.36
C GLN A 69 -13.73 -1.41 3.92
N THR A 70 -15.04 -1.19 3.88
CA THR A 70 -15.70 0.06 4.32
C THR A 70 -15.19 0.56 5.67
N THR A 71 -15.02 -0.33 6.65
CA THR A 71 -14.58 0.03 8.01
C THR A 71 -13.18 0.63 8.05
N LYS A 72 -12.25 0.20 7.18
CA LYS A 72 -10.93 0.83 7.06
C LYS A 72 -11.04 2.29 6.58
N TYR A 73 -11.82 2.51 5.51
CA TYR A 73 -12.02 3.85 4.97
C TYR A 73 -12.69 4.78 5.97
N GLN A 74 -13.70 4.29 6.70
CA GLN A 74 -14.35 5.06 7.75
C GLN A 74 -13.40 5.41 8.91
N ALA A 75 -12.56 4.46 9.33
CA ALA A 75 -11.59 4.69 10.39
C ALA A 75 -10.50 5.71 9.99
N ILE A 76 -9.97 5.64 8.75
CA ILE A 76 -9.00 6.62 8.27
C ILE A 76 -9.66 7.99 8.04
N ALA A 77 -10.92 8.03 7.58
CA ALA A 77 -11.68 9.26 7.45
C ALA A 77 -11.94 9.94 8.82
N SER A 78 -12.17 9.17 9.88
CA SER A 78 -12.38 9.70 11.23
C SER A 78 -11.18 10.45 11.80
N ILE A 79 -9.96 10.11 11.33
CA ILE A 79 -8.72 10.82 11.69
C ILE A 79 -8.32 11.89 10.65
N GLY A 80 -9.18 12.15 9.64
CA GLY A 80 -9.01 13.20 8.64
C GLY A 80 -7.98 12.88 7.54
N LEU A 81 -7.61 11.62 7.34
CA LEU A 81 -6.58 11.24 6.38
C LEU A 81 -7.08 10.54 5.11
N THR A 82 -8.38 10.38 4.95
CA THR A 82 -9.03 10.04 3.67
C THR A 82 -10.35 10.77 3.59
N PRO A 83 -10.94 11.02 2.41
CA PRO A 83 -12.24 11.65 2.31
C PRO A 83 -13.33 10.84 3.04
N GLN A 84 -14.34 11.54 3.55
CA GLN A 84 -15.48 10.90 4.23
C GLN A 84 -16.18 9.89 3.30
N VAL A 85 -16.59 8.75 3.86
CA VAL A 85 -17.46 7.80 3.17
C VAL A 85 -18.87 8.32 3.20
N LEU A 86 -19.37 8.82 2.05
CA LEU A 86 -20.70 9.42 1.90
C LEU A 86 -21.80 8.35 1.84
N ALA A 87 -21.51 7.22 1.20
CA ALA A 87 -22.40 6.08 1.14
C ALA A 87 -21.58 4.77 1.07
N ALA A 88 -22.11 3.70 1.64
CA ALA A 88 -21.52 2.37 1.60
C ALA A 88 -22.63 1.31 1.59
N GLY A 89 -22.33 0.15 0.99
CA GLY A 89 -23.24 -0.98 0.88
C GLY A 89 -22.59 -2.17 0.21
N SER A 90 -23.44 -3.01 -0.39
CA SER A 90 -22.98 -4.17 -1.17
C SER A 90 -23.81 -4.28 -2.45
N LEU A 91 -23.19 -4.75 -3.51
CA LEU A 91 -23.82 -5.18 -4.74
C LEU A 91 -24.52 -6.54 -4.55
N THR A 92 -25.24 -6.99 -5.56
CA THR A 92 -26.03 -8.23 -5.49
C THR A 92 -25.19 -9.50 -5.32
N ASP A 93 -23.94 -9.48 -5.78
CA ASP A 93 -22.97 -10.57 -5.62
C ASP A 93 -22.22 -10.54 -4.27
N GLY A 94 -22.55 -9.54 -3.39
CA GLY A 94 -21.90 -9.35 -2.12
C GLY A 94 -20.65 -8.45 -2.18
N THR A 95 -20.21 -7.98 -3.35
CA THR A 95 -19.10 -7.05 -3.49
C THR A 95 -19.42 -5.74 -2.78
N SER A 96 -18.55 -5.32 -1.86
CA SER A 96 -18.73 -4.04 -1.14
C SER A 96 -18.58 -2.85 -2.09
N ILE A 97 -19.31 -1.78 -1.81
CA ILE A 97 -19.23 -0.49 -2.51
C ILE A 97 -19.06 0.63 -1.50
N ILE A 98 -18.12 1.52 -1.76
CA ILE A 98 -17.97 2.80 -1.04
C ILE A 98 -18.02 3.95 -2.03
N VAL A 99 -18.56 5.07 -1.57
CA VAL A 99 -18.63 6.34 -2.33
C VAL A 99 -18.01 7.44 -1.48
N GLN A 100 -17.05 8.15 -2.04
CA GLN A 100 -16.36 9.28 -1.42
C GLN A 100 -16.44 10.50 -2.35
N PRO A 101 -16.28 11.74 -1.85
CA PRO A 101 -16.10 12.90 -2.73
C PRO A 101 -14.85 12.69 -3.60
N TYR A 102 -14.93 13.14 -4.84
CA TYR A 102 -13.74 13.27 -5.67
C TYR A 102 -12.89 14.44 -5.17
N ILE A 103 -11.63 14.19 -4.90
CA ILE A 103 -10.70 15.23 -4.47
C ILE A 103 -9.79 15.62 -5.63
N THR A 104 -9.83 16.88 -6.01
CA THR A 104 -8.88 17.44 -6.96
C THR A 104 -7.54 17.67 -6.27
N GLY A 105 -6.48 17.13 -6.83
CA GLY A 105 -5.15 17.20 -6.22
C GLY A 105 -4.08 16.55 -7.08
N LYS A 106 -2.90 16.38 -6.50
CA LYS A 106 -1.74 15.71 -7.14
C LYS A 106 -1.09 14.72 -6.18
N ASN A 107 -0.45 13.71 -6.73
CA ASN A 107 0.48 12.91 -5.94
C ASN A 107 1.71 13.76 -5.59
N PRO A 108 2.29 13.60 -4.39
CA PRO A 108 3.46 14.37 -4.00
C PRO A 108 4.71 13.99 -4.80
N SER A 109 5.51 14.98 -5.14
CA SER A 109 6.89 14.84 -5.59
C SER A 109 7.85 14.77 -4.38
N ARG A 110 9.14 14.47 -4.60
CA ARG A 110 10.16 14.53 -3.55
C ARG A 110 10.24 15.91 -2.91
N ARG A 111 10.13 16.99 -3.70
CA ARG A 111 10.06 18.36 -3.18
C ARG A 111 8.85 18.61 -2.29
N ASP A 112 7.69 18.04 -2.64
CA ASP A 112 6.50 18.14 -1.79
C ASP A 112 6.72 17.45 -0.43
N TYR A 113 7.38 16.27 -0.41
CA TYR A 113 7.76 15.60 0.84
C TYR A 113 8.67 16.46 1.71
N HIS A 114 9.69 17.11 1.12
CA HIS A 114 10.58 18.00 1.88
C HIS A 114 9.85 19.24 2.40
N ALA A 115 9.04 19.87 1.54
CA ALA A 115 8.30 21.09 1.90
C ALA A 115 7.23 20.84 2.98
N HIS A 116 6.63 19.66 3.00
CA HIS A 116 5.54 19.27 3.88
C HIS A 116 5.93 18.18 4.89
N LEU A 117 7.21 18.07 5.25
CA LEU A 117 7.76 17.04 6.15
C LEU A 117 6.90 16.83 7.40
N GLU A 118 6.52 17.91 8.06
CA GLU A 118 5.69 17.85 9.28
C GLU A 118 4.34 17.23 9.05
N GLN A 119 3.69 17.54 7.90
CA GLN A 119 2.38 16.98 7.57
C GLN A 119 2.47 15.47 7.33
N PHE A 120 3.47 15.00 6.57
CA PHE A 120 3.67 13.57 6.33
C PHE A 120 4.02 12.81 7.61
N ALA A 121 4.95 13.32 8.41
CA ALA A 121 5.33 12.71 9.69
C ALA A 121 4.12 12.61 10.64
N THR A 122 3.34 13.68 10.75
CA THR A 122 2.13 13.72 11.59
C THR A 122 1.05 12.78 11.05
N ALA A 123 0.87 12.70 9.72
CA ALA A 123 -0.12 11.81 9.11
C ALA A 123 0.20 10.34 9.39
N ILE A 124 1.46 9.92 9.19
CA ILE A 124 1.90 8.56 9.50
C ILE A 124 1.73 8.28 11.00
N SER A 125 2.14 9.21 11.87
CA SER A 125 1.97 9.08 13.31
C SER A 125 0.49 8.89 13.71
N LYS A 126 -0.43 9.67 13.13
CA LYS A 126 -1.88 9.53 13.36
C LYS A 126 -2.39 8.16 12.97
N VAL A 127 -1.98 7.62 11.82
CA VAL A 127 -2.38 6.27 11.39
C VAL A 127 -1.85 5.24 12.38
N HIS A 128 -0.55 5.25 12.66
CA HIS A 128 0.13 4.27 13.51
C HIS A 128 -0.44 4.21 14.92
N HIS A 129 -0.83 5.35 15.50
CA HIS A 129 -1.29 5.44 16.89
C HIS A 129 -2.83 5.43 17.03
N SER A 130 -3.60 5.48 15.92
CA SER A 130 -5.06 5.47 15.99
C SER A 130 -5.60 4.13 16.52
N VAL A 131 -6.31 4.21 17.65
CA VAL A 131 -7.01 3.05 18.23
C VAL A 131 -8.15 2.61 17.33
N GLU A 132 -8.84 3.54 16.69
CA GLU A 132 -9.96 3.31 15.76
C GLU A 132 -9.48 2.52 14.55
N VAL A 133 -8.34 2.92 13.95
CA VAL A 133 -7.77 2.22 12.80
C VAL A 133 -7.30 0.82 13.21
N LYS A 134 -6.55 0.69 14.31
CA LYS A 134 -6.10 -0.63 14.81
C LYS A 134 -7.25 -1.61 15.03
N ARG A 135 -8.40 -1.13 15.50
CA ARG A 135 -9.57 -1.96 15.82
C ARG A 135 -10.20 -2.62 14.60
N VAL A 136 -10.13 -1.98 13.43
CA VAL A 136 -10.75 -2.47 12.19
C VAL A 136 -9.81 -3.32 11.34
N LEU A 137 -8.52 -3.37 11.69
CA LEU A 137 -7.54 -4.21 10.99
C LEU A 137 -7.62 -5.67 11.47
N PRO A 138 -7.24 -6.64 10.62
CA PRO A 138 -7.11 -8.04 11.03
C PRO A 138 -6.20 -8.16 12.25
N LYS A 139 -6.55 -9.06 13.16
CA LYS A 139 -5.70 -9.35 14.31
C LYS A 139 -4.40 -9.99 13.85
N ALA A 140 -3.27 -9.46 14.33
CA ALA A 140 -1.98 -10.11 14.15
C ALA A 140 -1.91 -11.40 15.00
N SER A 141 -1.14 -12.37 14.55
CA SER A 141 -0.90 -13.62 15.28
C SER A 141 -0.13 -13.39 16.58
N SER A 142 0.66 -12.32 16.61
CA SER A 142 1.55 -11.92 17.71
C SER A 142 1.77 -10.41 17.66
N ASN A 143 2.23 -9.84 18.78
CA ASN A 143 2.59 -8.42 18.85
C ASN A 143 4.12 -8.18 18.73
N PHE A 144 4.91 -9.22 18.41
CA PHE A 144 6.37 -9.12 18.26
C PHE A 144 6.76 -8.69 16.84
N TYR A 145 7.74 -7.78 16.74
CA TYR A 145 8.28 -7.33 15.45
C TYR A 145 8.92 -8.48 14.65
N SER A 146 9.57 -9.43 15.33
CA SER A 146 10.15 -10.62 14.69
C SER A 146 9.09 -11.50 14.04
N THR A 147 7.93 -11.71 14.70
CA THR A 147 6.85 -12.51 14.13
C THR A 147 6.26 -11.85 12.89
N ALA A 148 5.91 -10.56 12.97
CA ALA A 148 5.38 -9.81 11.83
C ALA A 148 6.37 -9.79 10.64
N GLY A 149 7.67 -9.60 10.93
CA GLY A 149 8.71 -9.68 9.92
C GLY A 149 8.83 -11.04 9.25
N LEU A 150 8.77 -12.13 10.02
CA LEU A 150 8.82 -13.50 9.48
C LEU A 150 7.60 -13.83 8.63
N GLU A 151 6.39 -13.41 9.03
CA GLU A 151 5.15 -13.61 8.25
C GLU A 151 5.25 -12.89 6.89
N SER A 152 5.71 -11.63 6.88
CA SER A 152 5.95 -10.89 5.65
C SER A 152 7.02 -11.54 4.77
N LEU A 153 8.11 -12.05 5.37
CA LEU A 153 9.18 -12.72 4.63
C LEU A 153 8.69 -14.03 3.98
N VAL A 154 7.87 -14.80 4.67
CA VAL A 154 7.27 -16.03 4.12
C VAL A 154 6.45 -15.72 2.86
N HIS A 155 5.68 -14.64 2.88
CA HIS A 155 4.91 -14.21 1.70
C HIS A 155 5.83 -13.84 0.52
N ILE A 156 6.91 -13.10 0.77
CA ILE A 156 7.88 -12.74 -0.27
C ILE A 156 8.58 -14.00 -0.81
N GLN A 157 8.96 -14.93 0.06
CA GLN A 157 9.57 -16.20 -0.35
C GLN A 157 8.64 -17.03 -1.23
N GLN A 158 7.34 -17.10 -0.92
CA GLN A 158 6.35 -17.79 -1.76
C GLN A 158 6.25 -17.17 -3.15
N LYS A 159 6.25 -15.84 -3.26
CA LYS A 159 6.31 -15.13 -4.54
C LYS A 159 7.61 -15.46 -5.27
N TRP A 160 8.75 -15.37 -4.59
CA TRP A 160 10.06 -15.64 -5.17
C TRP A 160 10.19 -17.07 -5.70
N GLU A 161 9.80 -18.07 -4.93
CA GLU A 161 9.82 -19.47 -5.35
C GLU A 161 9.05 -19.72 -6.66
N TYR A 162 7.99 -18.96 -6.90
CA TYR A 162 7.22 -19.05 -8.14
C TYR A 162 7.96 -18.49 -9.35
N TYR A 163 8.76 -17.41 -9.16
CA TYR A 163 9.41 -16.70 -10.28
C TYR A 163 10.89 -17.03 -10.48
N LYS A 164 11.60 -17.52 -9.47
CA LYS A 164 13.06 -17.68 -9.49
C LYS A 164 13.60 -18.49 -10.67
N SER A 165 12.87 -19.48 -11.16
CA SER A 165 13.30 -20.30 -12.32
C SER A 165 13.37 -19.49 -13.62
N ARG A 166 12.75 -18.31 -13.69
CA ARG A 166 12.78 -17.40 -14.83
C ARG A 166 14.01 -16.50 -14.85
N VAL A 167 14.71 -16.37 -13.73
CA VAL A 167 15.84 -15.45 -13.55
C VAL A 167 17.04 -16.15 -12.90
N PRO A 168 17.56 -17.24 -13.52
CA PRO A 168 18.61 -18.06 -12.92
C PRO A 168 19.91 -17.29 -12.66
N SER A 169 20.18 -16.21 -13.40
CA SER A 169 21.37 -15.37 -13.24
C SER A 169 21.47 -14.70 -11.87
N VAL A 170 20.35 -14.40 -11.23
CA VAL A 170 20.28 -13.69 -9.94
C VAL A 170 19.72 -14.56 -8.82
N ALA A 171 19.26 -15.78 -9.12
CA ALA A 171 18.55 -16.61 -8.16
C ALA A 171 19.38 -16.90 -6.91
N GLY A 172 20.67 -17.23 -7.04
CA GLY A 172 21.55 -17.46 -5.90
C GLY A 172 21.69 -16.23 -5.00
N PHE A 173 21.85 -15.05 -5.61
CA PHE A 173 21.92 -13.79 -4.85
C PHE A 173 20.64 -13.51 -4.04
N VAL A 174 19.48 -13.71 -4.65
CA VAL A 174 18.19 -13.46 -3.96
C VAL A 174 17.96 -14.50 -2.86
N ASP A 175 18.24 -15.79 -3.11
CA ASP A 175 18.12 -16.85 -2.11
C ASP A 175 19.01 -16.57 -0.87
N GLU A 176 20.29 -16.25 -1.07
CA GLU A 176 21.22 -15.90 0.02
C GLU A 176 20.76 -14.63 0.77
N SER A 177 20.23 -13.65 0.04
CA SER A 177 19.70 -12.43 0.64
C SER A 177 18.47 -12.71 1.50
N LEU A 178 17.54 -13.55 1.06
CA LEU A 178 16.37 -13.94 1.84
C LEU A 178 16.75 -14.70 3.12
N ASP A 179 17.76 -15.57 3.06
CA ASP A 179 18.28 -16.26 4.24
C ASP A 179 18.93 -15.27 5.22
N TYR A 180 19.72 -14.33 4.73
CA TYR A 180 20.27 -13.26 5.55
C TYR A 180 19.18 -12.42 6.23
N LEU A 181 18.17 -11.97 5.48
CA LEU A 181 17.04 -11.21 6.02
C LEU A 181 16.31 -11.99 7.11
N ARG A 182 16.10 -13.30 6.92
CA ARG A 182 15.53 -14.18 7.94
C ARG A 182 16.33 -14.15 9.24
N GLN A 183 17.65 -14.26 9.18
CA GLN A 183 18.51 -14.21 10.35
C GLN A 183 18.44 -12.84 11.05
N GLN A 184 18.37 -11.76 10.27
CA GLN A 184 18.21 -10.42 10.84
C GLN A 184 16.88 -10.28 11.59
N ILE A 185 15.77 -10.77 11.00
CA ILE A 185 14.42 -10.67 11.56
C ILE A 185 14.27 -11.49 12.86
N ILE A 186 14.85 -12.68 12.93
CA ILE A 186 14.86 -13.50 14.16
C ILE A 186 15.48 -12.72 15.33
N GLY A 187 16.46 -11.85 15.05
CA GLY A 187 17.10 -10.98 16.03
C GLY A 187 16.31 -9.70 16.39
N PHE A 188 15.13 -9.45 15.80
CA PHE A 188 14.34 -8.28 16.15
C PHE A 188 13.81 -8.39 17.58
N GLN A 189 14.08 -7.37 18.36
CA GLN A 189 13.58 -7.23 19.73
C GLN A 189 12.39 -6.28 19.76
N GLY A 190 11.52 -6.46 20.77
CA GLY A 190 10.42 -5.54 21.06
C GLY A 190 9.08 -5.98 20.46
N THR A 191 8.08 -5.20 20.86
CA THR A 191 6.66 -5.39 20.54
C THR A 191 6.01 -4.05 20.30
N GLY A 192 4.77 -4.05 19.84
CA GLY A 192 4.00 -2.82 19.65
C GLY A 192 3.69 -2.56 18.19
N LEU A 193 3.02 -3.53 17.55
CA LEU A 193 2.55 -3.35 16.18
C LEU A 193 1.61 -2.16 16.08
N VAL A 194 1.73 -1.46 14.97
CA VAL A 194 0.93 -0.28 14.63
C VAL A 194 -0.02 -0.57 13.48
N ALA A 195 -0.99 0.31 13.23
CA ALA A 195 -1.74 0.30 11.99
C ALA A 195 -0.81 0.80 10.88
N SER A 196 -0.22 -0.11 10.12
CA SER A 196 0.70 0.20 9.02
C SER A 196 -0.02 0.19 7.68
N HIS A 197 0.37 1.11 6.79
CA HIS A 197 -0.15 1.12 5.42
C HIS A 197 0.44 -0.02 4.58
N ASN A 198 1.70 -0.37 4.83
CA ASN A 198 2.49 -1.41 4.15
C ASN A 198 2.76 -1.20 2.66
N ASP A 199 2.26 -0.12 2.08
CA ASP A 199 2.48 0.27 0.68
C ASP A 199 2.53 1.80 0.58
N ILE A 200 3.37 2.42 1.44
CA ILE A 200 3.43 3.87 1.59
C ILE A 200 4.37 4.45 0.54
N CYS A 201 3.83 4.74 -0.63
CA CYS A 201 4.54 5.38 -1.73
C CYS A 201 3.83 6.68 -2.15
N ASN A 202 4.50 7.49 -2.99
CA ASN A 202 3.93 8.76 -3.47
C ASN A 202 2.58 8.59 -4.17
N ALA A 203 2.37 7.47 -4.90
CA ALA A 203 1.12 7.19 -5.59
C ALA A 203 -0.07 7.00 -4.64
N ASN A 204 0.19 6.64 -3.37
CA ASN A 204 -0.83 6.40 -2.34
C ASN A 204 -1.09 7.62 -1.44
N TRP A 205 -0.48 8.78 -1.79
CA TRP A 205 -0.78 10.06 -1.20
C TRP A 205 -1.41 11.00 -2.22
N LEU A 206 -2.30 11.88 -1.74
CA LEU A 206 -2.91 12.94 -2.53
C LEU A 206 -2.84 14.25 -1.74
N ILE A 207 -2.21 15.27 -2.33
CA ILE A 207 -2.28 16.66 -1.83
C ILE A 207 -3.38 17.34 -2.60
N SER A 208 -4.46 17.70 -1.92
CA SER A 208 -5.58 18.43 -2.52
C SER A 208 -5.21 19.87 -2.89
N THR A 209 -6.04 20.51 -3.71
CA THR A 209 -5.82 21.90 -4.13
C THR A 209 -5.85 22.91 -2.98
N ASP A 210 -6.48 22.58 -1.85
CA ASP A 210 -6.49 23.37 -0.62
C ASP A 210 -5.36 22.97 0.37
N GLY A 211 -4.45 22.07 -0.04
CA GLY A 211 -3.28 21.68 0.75
C GLY A 211 -3.52 20.58 1.77
N GLN A 212 -4.73 19.97 1.81
CA GLN A 212 -5.00 18.84 2.69
C GLN A 212 -4.29 17.58 2.17
N LEU A 213 -3.66 16.83 3.05
CA LEU A 213 -3.02 15.56 2.74
C LEU A 213 -4.00 14.40 2.99
N TYR A 214 -4.17 13.54 1.98
CA TYR A 214 -4.96 12.33 2.05
C TYR A 214 -4.13 11.08 1.75
N LEU A 215 -4.42 10.00 2.47
CA LEU A 215 -3.90 8.67 2.23
C LEU A 215 -4.97 7.86 1.48
N ILE A 216 -4.57 7.21 0.41
CA ILE A 216 -5.45 6.41 -0.46
C ILE A 216 -4.90 5.01 -0.63
N ASP A 217 -5.69 4.12 -1.24
CA ASP A 217 -5.35 2.70 -1.47
C ASP A 217 -5.04 1.92 -0.18
N LEU A 218 -6.04 1.83 0.70
CA LEU A 218 -5.91 1.29 2.05
C LEU A 218 -5.92 -0.24 2.14
N GLU A 219 -5.89 -0.96 1.02
CA GLU A 219 -6.06 -2.41 0.96
C GLU A 219 -4.94 -3.17 1.66
N SER A 220 -3.71 -2.69 1.53
CA SER A 220 -2.51 -3.31 2.12
C SER A 220 -2.39 -3.13 3.64
N MET A 221 -3.25 -2.28 4.24
CA MET A 221 -3.16 -1.98 5.67
C MET A 221 -3.35 -3.21 6.55
N SER A 222 -2.43 -3.39 7.48
CA SER A 222 -2.48 -4.40 8.54
C SER A 222 -1.79 -3.90 9.82
N LEU A 223 -1.82 -4.73 10.86
CA LEU A 223 -0.96 -4.51 12.03
C LEU A 223 0.46 -4.98 11.71
N ASP A 224 1.43 -4.07 11.71
CA ASP A 224 2.83 -4.39 11.41
C ASP A 224 3.81 -3.52 12.22
N ASP A 225 5.11 -3.80 12.07
CA ASP A 225 6.21 -3.02 12.63
C ASP A 225 6.19 -1.60 12.03
N PRO A 226 6.21 -0.53 12.83
CA PRO A 226 6.30 0.83 12.30
C PRO A 226 7.50 1.06 11.38
N ALA A 227 8.53 0.24 11.49
CA ALA A 227 9.69 0.29 10.61
C ALA A 227 9.37 0.05 9.13
N VAL A 228 8.22 -0.53 8.79
CA VAL A 228 7.79 -0.73 7.40
C VAL A 228 7.51 0.61 6.73
N ASP A 229 6.54 1.35 7.25
CA ASP A 229 6.13 2.63 6.65
C ASP A 229 7.20 3.71 6.82
N ILE A 230 7.82 3.79 8.00
CA ILE A 230 8.87 4.76 8.29
C ILE A 230 10.10 4.48 7.41
N GLY A 231 10.54 3.23 7.33
CA GLY A 231 11.71 2.84 6.52
C GLY A 231 11.52 3.18 5.05
N ALA A 232 10.37 2.82 4.46
CA ALA A 232 10.05 3.13 3.07
C ALA A 232 9.99 4.64 2.82
N THR A 233 9.31 5.38 3.70
CA THR A 233 9.18 6.83 3.57
C THR A 233 10.54 7.53 3.63
N LEU A 234 11.37 7.18 4.62
CA LEU A 234 12.68 7.82 4.79
C LEU A 234 13.64 7.48 3.65
N TRP A 235 13.67 6.23 3.23
CA TRP A 235 14.63 5.79 2.22
C TRP A 235 14.32 6.33 0.82
N TRP A 236 13.04 6.46 0.44
CA TRP A 236 12.67 6.96 -0.89
C TRP A 236 12.57 8.48 -0.99
N TYR A 237 12.20 9.17 0.11
CA TYR A 237 11.78 10.57 0.00
C TYR A 237 12.59 11.54 0.84
N TYR A 238 13.40 11.07 1.81
CA TYR A 238 14.10 11.98 2.71
C TYR A 238 15.60 11.74 2.72
N PRO A 239 16.41 12.78 2.36
CA PRO A 239 17.84 12.70 2.50
C PRO A 239 18.24 12.59 3.99
N PRO A 240 19.44 12.05 4.30
CA PRO A 240 19.85 11.74 5.67
C PRO A 240 19.67 12.86 6.67
N GLU A 241 19.92 14.11 6.26
CA GLU A 241 19.83 15.31 7.11
C GLU A 241 18.40 15.67 7.55
N LEU A 242 17.37 15.18 6.88
CA LEU A 242 15.97 15.41 7.25
C LEU A 242 15.35 14.27 8.07
N ARG A 243 15.99 13.09 8.12
CA ARG A 243 15.41 11.89 8.72
C ARG A 243 15.19 11.98 10.21
N GLU A 244 16.15 12.56 10.93
CA GLU A 244 16.03 12.76 12.39
C GLU A 244 14.84 13.66 12.72
N LYS A 245 14.70 14.77 11.99
CA LYS A 245 13.56 15.68 12.15
C LYS A 245 12.24 14.96 11.89
N PHE A 246 12.17 14.17 10.81
CA PHE A 246 10.98 13.39 10.48
C PHE A 246 10.62 12.42 11.61
N LEU A 247 11.59 11.65 12.10
CA LEU A 247 11.39 10.65 13.16
C LEU A 247 10.86 11.29 14.45
N ILE A 248 11.45 12.40 14.88
CA ILE A 248 11.00 13.15 16.06
C ILE A 248 9.53 13.57 15.89
N MET A 249 9.16 14.12 14.72
CA MET A 249 7.80 14.57 14.45
C MET A 249 6.81 13.42 14.32
N ALA A 250 7.24 12.27 13.81
CA ALA A 250 6.45 11.05 13.76
C ALA A 250 6.33 10.33 15.12
N GLY A 251 7.06 10.80 16.16
CA GLY A 251 7.03 10.23 17.49
C GLY A 251 7.90 8.99 17.68
N TYR A 252 8.96 8.84 16.86
CA TYR A 252 9.90 7.71 16.94
C TYR A 252 11.29 8.15 17.38
N ILE A 253 11.95 7.27 18.12
CA ILE A 253 13.35 7.43 18.51
C ILE A 253 14.22 6.67 17.53
N ASN A 254 15.22 7.33 16.98
CA ASN A 254 16.19 6.69 16.09
C ASN A 254 17.26 5.97 16.93
N ASP A 255 16.97 4.75 17.35
CA ASP A 255 17.98 3.87 17.93
C ASP A 255 18.49 2.84 16.92
N THR A 256 19.61 2.22 17.22
CA THR A 256 20.24 1.21 16.36
C THR A 256 19.31 0.02 16.04
N ALA A 257 18.42 -0.35 16.96
CA ALA A 257 17.48 -1.45 16.76
C ALA A 257 16.38 -1.05 15.78
N PHE A 258 15.86 0.18 15.88
CA PHE A 258 14.86 0.70 14.95
C PHE A 258 15.45 0.91 13.55
N GLU A 259 16.64 1.52 13.47
CA GLU A 259 17.37 1.71 12.22
C GLU A 259 17.62 0.36 11.49
N ARG A 260 18.06 -0.67 12.22
CA ARG A 260 18.23 -2.02 11.66
C ARG A 260 16.91 -2.58 11.13
N ARG A 261 15.80 -2.43 11.86
CA ARG A 261 14.48 -2.89 11.41
C ARG A 261 14.04 -2.14 10.16
N MET A 262 14.16 -0.81 10.12
CA MET A 262 13.83 -0.02 8.93
C MET A 262 14.58 -0.51 7.69
N ARG A 263 15.90 -0.72 7.79
CA ARG A 263 16.70 -1.20 6.67
C ARG A 263 16.27 -2.58 6.19
N VAL A 264 16.07 -3.53 7.11
CA VAL A 264 15.64 -4.90 6.76
C VAL A 264 14.24 -4.89 6.15
N ARG A 265 13.29 -4.16 6.75
CA ARG A 265 11.92 -4.07 6.24
C ARG A 265 11.87 -3.38 4.88
N MET A 266 12.68 -2.35 4.65
CA MET A 266 12.79 -1.69 3.37
C MET A 266 13.38 -2.61 2.29
N ALA A 267 14.43 -3.39 2.60
CA ALA A 267 14.95 -4.39 1.67
C ALA A 267 13.87 -5.42 1.27
N MET A 268 13.11 -5.90 2.25
CA MET A 268 11.96 -6.78 1.99
C MET A 268 10.91 -6.11 1.11
N HIS A 269 10.61 -4.84 1.34
CA HIS A 269 9.65 -4.08 0.55
C HIS A 269 10.11 -3.92 -0.90
N CYS A 270 11.38 -3.56 -1.14
CA CYS A 270 11.95 -3.46 -2.48
C CYS A 270 11.81 -4.80 -3.25
N LEU A 271 12.11 -5.92 -2.61
CA LEU A 271 11.96 -7.22 -3.27
C LEU A 271 10.48 -7.57 -3.50
N ASN A 272 9.59 -7.22 -2.56
CA ASN A 272 8.17 -7.53 -2.68
C ASN A 272 7.48 -6.78 -3.83
N ILE A 273 7.84 -5.51 -4.08
CA ILE A 273 7.18 -4.70 -5.12
C ILE A 273 7.57 -5.08 -6.54
N ILE A 274 8.79 -5.61 -6.75
CA ILE A 274 9.24 -6.07 -8.07
C ILE A 274 8.72 -7.46 -8.44
N LEU A 275 8.20 -8.20 -7.46
CA LEU A 275 7.56 -9.49 -7.67
C LEU A 275 6.05 -9.28 -7.85
N PRO A 276 5.43 -9.77 -8.95
CA PRO A 276 3.99 -9.61 -9.17
C PRO A 276 3.15 -10.09 -8.00
N ARG A 277 2.05 -9.40 -7.72
CA ARG A 277 1.09 -9.79 -6.67
C ARG A 277 0.37 -11.09 -7.03
N GLU A 278 0.03 -11.23 -8.30
CA GLU A 278 -0.61 -12.43 -8.85
C GLU A 278 0.44 -13.35 -9.48
N GLN A 279 0.23 -14.65 -9.37
CA GLN A 279 1.10 -15.64 -9.99
C GLN A 279 0.82 -15.67 -11.49
N SER A 280 1.38 -14.72 -12.22
CA SER A 280 1.27 -14.58 -13.66
C SER A 280 2.64 -14.44 -14.29
N PHE A 281 3.05 -15.44 -15.09
CA PHE A 281 4.29 -15.33 -15.85
C PHE A 281 4.22 -14.29 -16.98
N ASP A 282 3.01 -13.98 -17.47
CA ASP A 282 2.83 -13.03 -18.56
C ASP A 282 3.10 -11.58 -18.13
N GLU A 283 3.01 -11.30 -16.82
CA GLU A 283 3.26 -9.98 -16.23
C GLU A 283 4.68 -9.85 -15.63
N PHE A 284 5.44 -10.95 -15.61
CA PHE A 284 6.78 -10.97 -15.04
C PHE A 284 7.82 -10.76 -16.15
N ASP A 285 8.41 -9.56 -16.19
CA ASP A 285 9.50 -9.22 -17.09
C ASP A 285 10.83 -9.77 -16.53
N SER A 286 11.19 -10.96 -16.98
CA SER A 286 12.45 -11.61 -16.58
C SER A 286 13.70 -10.92 -17.11
N ASP A 287 13.59 -10.20 -18.22
CA ASP A 287 14.76 -9.61 -18.90
C ASP A 287 15.23 -8.34 -18.18
N SER A 288 14.29 -7.54 -17.64
CA SER A 288 14.59 -6.35 -16.83
C SER A 288 14.63 -6.60 -15.32
N PHE A 289 14.41 -7.83 -14.86
CA PHE A 289 14.34 -8.12 -13.41
C PHE A 289 15.65 -7.82 -12.68
N ASP A 290 16.81 -8.05 -13.32
CA ASP A 290 18.12 -7.75 -12.72
C ASP A 290 18.29 -6.24 -12.49
N GLU A 291 17.81 -5.40 -13.42
CA GLU A 291 17.80 -3.94 -13.26
C GLU A 291 16.85 -3.51 -12.13
N SER A 292 15.68 -4.14 -12.01
CA SER A 292 14.72 -3.83 -10.95
C SER A 292 15.20 -4.21 -9.53
N LEU A 293 16.26 -5.03 -9.40
CA LEU A 293 16.93 -5.28 -8.13
C LEU A 293 17.81 -4.12 -7.63
N THR A 294 17.93 -3.02 -8.37
CA THR A 294 18.84 -1.90 -8.01
C THR A 294 18.58 -1.36 -6.61
N ASP A 295 17.34 -1.05 -6.28
CA ASP A 295 16.95 -0.56 -4.95
C ASP A 295 17.18 -1.60 -3.86
N PHE A 296 16.82 -2.85 -4.14
CA PHE A 296 17.06 -3.96 -3.22
C PHE A 296 18.56 -4.12 -2.91
N ARG A 297 19.42 -4.11 -3.94
CA ARG A 297 20.87 -4.18 -3.77
C ARG A 297 21.41 -2.99 -2.98
N ALA A 298 20.92 -1.79 -3.25
CA ALA A 298 21.38 -0.58 -2.57
C ALA A 298 21.06 -0.63 -1.07
N ILE A 299 19.79 -0.85 -0.71
CA ILE A 299 19.38 -0.90 0.70
C ILE A 299 19.98 -2.10 1.43
N PHE A 300 20.12 -3.26 0.77
CA PHE A 300 20.75 -4.44 1.33
C PHE A 300 22.23 -4.19 1.67
N ALA A 301 22.94 -3.46 0.80
CA ALA A 301 24.32 -3.03 1.02
C ALA A 301 24.46 -1.84 1.98
N GLY A 302 23.37 -1.34 2.56
CA GLY A 302 23.37 -0.15 3.45
C GLY A 302 23.70 1.15 2.73
N LYS A 303 23.44 1.24 1.43
CA LYS A 303 23.63 2.44 0.62
C LYS A 303 22.36 3.30 0.61
N GLU A 304 22.52 4.56 0.28
CA GLU A 304 21.43 5.49 0.03
C GLU A 304 20.69 5.17 -1.29
N ASN A 305 19.51 5.79 -1.45
CA ASN A 305 18.73 5.65 -2.67
C ASN A 305 19.54 6.07 -3.90
N PRO A 306 19.74 5.18 -4.89
CA PRO A 306 20.54 5.47 -6.06
C PRO A 306 19.94 6.55 -6.97
N GLU A 307 18.64 6.77 -6.90
CA GLU A 307 17.97 7.86 -7.62
C GLU A 307 18.14 9.25 -6.96
N GLY A 308 18.68 9.30 -5.74
CA GLY A 308 18.76 10.53 -4.94
C GLY A 308 17.41 10.98 -4.40
N TYR A 309 17.34 12.25 -3.96
CA TYR A 309 16.18 12.81 -3.25
C TYR A 309 15.62 14.08 -3.90
N ASP A 310 16.14 14.46 -5.04
CA ASP A 310 15.66 15.60 -5.84
C ASP A 310 14.75 15.11 -6.99
N ASP A 311 13.81 15.99 -7.43
CA ASP A 311 12.93 15.74 -8.60
C ASP A 311 13.62 16.12 -9.90
#